data_6e3e331721c80223a550edcff290d19b
#
_entry.id   6e3e331721c80223a550edcff290d19b
#
_cell.length_a   1.000
_cell.length_b   1.000
_cell.length_c   1.000
_cell.angle_alpha   90.00
_cell.angle_beta   90.00
_cell.angle_gamma   90.00
#
_symmetry.space_group_name_H-M   'P 1'
#
loop_
_entity.id
_entity.type
_entity.pdbx_description
1 polymer ?
#
loop_
_entity_poly.entity_id
_entity_poly.type
_entity_poly.pdbx_seq_one_letter_code
_entity_poly.pdbx_strand_id
1 'polypeptide(L)'
;MEVHRIYPATVIRVIDGDSIILDFDVGFNLTKKNESCRLWGIDTAEIRGGTPETKAIGLLAKDYVKGMLPPGASVIAKTHRDKKGKFGRYLAQIEVGGIEINQTLLDRRLAIPYFGGSKDGKIEKHLANYEHHLKKGSFSLTARI
;
A
#
# COMPACT_ATOMS: atom_id res chain seq x y z
N MET A 1 25.77 -5.51 -1.88
CA MET A 1 25.09 -4.47 -2.69
C MET A 1 23.64 -4.83 -2.88
N GLU A 2 22.77 -3.89 -2.60
CA GLU A 2 21.36 -4.08 -2.83
C GLU A 2 21.04 -3.84 -4.31
N VAL A 3 20.33 -4.76 -4.94
CA VAL A 3 19.97 -4.65 -6.34
C VAL A 3 18.46 -4.43 -6.44
N HIS A 4 18.09 -3.30 -7.02
CA HIS A 4 16.69 -3.01 -7.31
C HIS A 4 16.33 -3.51 -8.70
N ARG A 5 15.16 -4.10 -8.82
CA ARG A 5 14.65 -4.60 -10.09
C ARG A 5 13.34 -3.89 -10.42
N ILE A 6 13.14 -3.61 -11.69
CA ILE A 6 11.92 -2.96 -12.18
C ILE A 6 11.25 -3.93 -13.13
N TYR A 7 9.98 -4.22 -12.88
CA TYR A 7 9.21 -5.17 -13.68
C TYR A 7 7.86 -4.59 -14.07
N PRO A 8 7.42 -4.84 -15.31
CA PRO A 8 5.99 -4.72 -15.59
C PRO A 8 5.24 -5.76 -14.76
N ALA A 9 4.05 -5.39 -14.30
CA ALA A 9 3.23 -6.29 -13.51
C ALA A 9 1.75 -6.01 -13.76
N THR A 10 0.92 -6.99 -13.41
CA THR A 10 -0.53 -6.88 -13.51
C THR A 10 -1.13 -7.05 -12.12
N VAL A 11 -2.03 -6.16 -11.76
CA VAL A 11 -2.71 -6.23 -10.47
C VAL A 11 -3.70 -7.39 -10.48
N ILE A 12 -3.57 -8.29 -9.51
CA ILE A 12 -4.55 -9.36 -9.30
C ILE A 12 -5.62 -8.88 -8.34
N ARG A 13 -5.22 -8.38 -7.16
CA ARG A 13 -6.15 -7.74 -6.22
C ARG A 13 -5.40 -6.98 -5.13
N VAL A 14 -6.09 -6.01 -4.56
CA VAL A 14 -5.63 -5.28 -3.39
C VAL A 14 -6.19 -5.98 -2.14
N ILE A 15 -5.30 -6.26 -1.19
CA ILE A 15 -5.68 -6.89 0.09
C ILE A 15 -5.95 -5.82 1.14
N ASP A 16 -5.01 -4.90 1.31
CA ASP A 16 -5.09 -3.77 2.24
C ASP A 16 -4.46 -2.55 1.55
N GLY A 17 -4.49 -1.40 2.22
CA GLY A 17 -3.89 -0.19 1.68
C GLY A 17 -2.40 -0.31 1.39
N ASP A 18 -1.70 -1.25 2.01
CA ASP A 18 -0.27 -1.47 1.82
C ASP A 18 0.10 -2.88 1.36
N SER A 19 -0.89 -3.69 0.96
CA SER A 19 -0.66 -5.08 0.54
C SER A 19 -1.44 -5.39 -0.72
N ILE A 20 -0.75 -5.88 -1.75
CA ILE A 20 -1.37 -6.23 -3.03
C ILE A 20 -0.80 -7.53 -3.56
N ILE A 21 -1.54 -8.17 -4.44
CA ILE A 21 -1.09 -9.36 -5.16
C ILE A 21 -0.90 -8.98 -6.62
N LEU A 22 0.28 -9.30 -7.15
CA LEU A 22 0.69 -9.00 -8.51
C LEU A 22 1.14 -10.24 -9.25
N ASP A 23 0.91 -10.24 -10.57
CA ASP A 23 1.62 -11.10 -11.50
C ASP A 23 2.75 -10.31 -12.10
N PHE A 24 3.99 -10.77 -11.95
CA PHE A 24 5.18 -10.11 -12.48
C PHE A 24 5.58 -10.67 -13.84
N ASP A 25 5.78 -9.78 -14.81
CA ASP A 25 6.46 -10.13 -16.06
C ASP A 25 7.96 -10.08 -15.79
N VAL A 26 8.57 -11.26 -15.71
CA VAL A 26 10.01 -11.37 -15.41
C VAL A 26 10.86 -11.52 -16.67
N GLY A 27 10.27 -11.31 -17.85
CA GLY A 27 10.97 -11.44 -19.12
C GLY A 27 10.97 -12.88 -19.63
N PHE A 28 11.53 -13.08 -20.80
CA PHE A 28 11.64 -14.41 -21.43
C PHE A 28 10.28 -15.11 -21.58
N ASN A 29 9.20 -14.35 -21.74
CA ASN A 29 7.83 -14.89 -21.78
C ASN A 29 7.41 -15.64 -20.52
N LEU A 30 8.03 -15.29 -19.39
CA LEU A 30 7.73 -15.90 -18.10
C LEU A 30 6.99 -14.92 -17.20
N THR A 31 5.96 -15.42 -16.51
CA THR A 31 5.20 -14.67 -15.54
C THR A 31 5.31 -15.34 -14.17
N LYS A 32 5.68 -14.57 -13.16
CA LYS A 32 5.65 -15.05 -11.77
C LYS A 32 4.32 -14.64 -11.17
N LYS A 33 3.44 -15.62 -10.98
CA LYS A 33 2.03 -15.37 -10.66
C LYS A 33 1.74 -15.27 -9.18
N ASN A 34 0.74 -14.45 -8.85
CA ASN A 34 0.14 -14.38 -7.51
C ASN A 34 1.16 -14.07 -6.42
N GLU A 35 2.04 -13.12 -6.68
CA GLU A 35 3.05 -12.73 -5.71
C GLU A 35 2.51 -11.69 -4.74
N SER A 36 2.62 -11.98 -3.46
CA SER A 36 2.23 -11.06 -2.40
C SER A 36 3.28 -9.97 -2.25
N CYS A 37 2.84 -8.72 -2.30
CA CYS A 37 3.72 -7.55 -2.20
C CYS A 37 3.23 -6.63 -1.10
N ARG A 38 4.18 -6.08 -0.34
CA ARG A 38 3.91 -4.98 0.57
C ARG A 38 4.47 -3.71 -0.03
N LEU A 39 3.75 -2.61 0.10
CA LEU A 39 4.22 -1.32 -0.41
C LEU A 39 5.40 -0.83 0.42
N TRP A 40 6.52 -0.62 -0.25
CA TRP A 40 7.77 -0.23 0.39
C TRP A 40 7.72 1.18 0.96
N GLY A 41 8.28 1.34 2.16
CA GLY A 41 8.50 2.65 2.77
C GLY A 41 7.29 3.25 3.44
N ILE A 42 6.17 2.56 3.47
CA ILE A 42 4.93 3.07 4.08
C ILE A 42 4.25 2.02 4.94
N ASP A 43 3.34 2.50 5.77
CA ASP A 43 2.44 1.66 6.56
C ASP A 43 1.07 2.31 6.54
N THR A 44 0.03 1.54 6.25
CA THR A 44 -1.35 1.98 6.40
C THR A 44 -1.93 1.42 7.68
N ALA A 45 -2.93 2.11 8.25
CA ALA A 45 -3.53 1.66 9.49
C ALA A 45 -4.24 0.31 9.31
N GLU A 46 -4.17 -0.53 10.32
CA GLU A 46 -4.79 -1.84 10.30
C GLU A 46 -6.32 -1.72 10.29
N ILE A 47 -6.96 -2.51 9.43
CA ILE A 47 -8.42 -2.55 9.34
C ILE A 47 -8.96 -3.53 10.39
N ARG A 48 -8.22 -4.59 10.67
CA ARG A 48 -8.59 -5.60 11.68
C ARG A 48 -7.95 -5.25 13.00
N GLY A 49 -8.75 -5.17 14.05
CA GLY A 49 -8.26 -4.74 15.35
C GLY A 49 -8.11 -3.23 15.43
N GLY A 50 -7.49 -2.74 16.50
CA GLY A 50 -7.33 -1.32 16.73
C GLY A 50 -8.63 -0.62 17.12
N THR A 51 -8.65 0.70 16.95
CA THR A 51 -9.79 1.53 17.30
C THR A 51 -10.67 1.79 16.08
N PRO A 52 -11.92 2.25 16.28
CA PRO A 52 -12.75 2.68 15.15
C PRO A 52 -12.07 3.74 14.28
N GLU A 53 -11.30 4.63 14.88
CA GLU A 53 -10.59 5.71 14.18
C GLU A 53 -9.48 5.18 13.28
N THR A 54 -8.66 4.25 13.78
CA THR A 54 -7.59 3.65 12.98
C THR A 54 -8.17 2.77 11.89
N LYS A 55 -9.26 2.06 12.18
CA LYS A 55 -9.97 1.27 11.17
C LYS A 55 -10.50 2.15 10.05
N ALA A 56 -11.07 3.31 10.39
CA ALA A 56 -11.62 4.23 9.38
C ALA A 56 -10.54 4.74 8.43
N ILE A 57 -9.39 5.16 8.97
CA ILE A 57 -8.31 5.64 8.10
C ILE A 57 -7.70 4.50 7.28
N GLY A 58 -7.63 3.29 7.84
CA GLY A 58 -7.17 2.11 7.10
C GLY A 58 -8.08 1.77 5.93
N LEU A 59 -9.40 1.83 6.12
CA LEU A 59 -10.38 1.61 5.06
C LEU A 59 -10.29 2.69 3.99
N LEU A 60 -10.10 3.94 4.38
CA LEU A 60 -9.94 5.03 3.42
C LEU A 60 -8.71 4.81 2.53
N ALA A 61 -7.60 4.38 3.12
CA ALA A 61 -6.39 4.05 2.37
C ALA A 61 -6.64 2.88 1.41
N LYS A 62 -7.27 1.82 1.88
CA LYS A 62 -7.59 0.65 1.05
C LYS A 62 -8.48 1.04 -0.13
N ASP A 63 -9.51 1.83 0.11
CA ASP A 63 -10.43 2.26 -0.95
C ASP A 63 -9.70 3.09 -2.00
N TYR A 64 -8.80 3.96 -1.58
CA TYR A 64 -7.99 4.74 -2.51
C TYR A 64 -7.14 3.82 -3.40
N VAL A 65 -6.43 2.88 -2.78
CA VAL A 65 -5.55 1.96 -3.52
C VAL A 65 -6.36 1.08 -4.47
N LYS A 66 -7.51 0.58 -4.02
CA LYS A 66 -8.39 -0.23 -4.89
C LYS A 66 -8.87 0.56 -6.10
N GLY A 67 -9.16 1.85 -5.91
CA GLY A 67 -9.58 2.71 -7.02
C GLY A 67 -8.47 2.95 -8.03
N MET A 68 -7.23 3.07 -7.57
CA MET A 68 -6.07 3.28 -8.43
C MET A 68 -5.56 1.99 -9.08
N LEU A 69 -5.75 0.86 -8.41
CA LEU A 69 -5.19 -0.44 -8.82
C LEU A 69 -6.30 -1.51 -8.93
N PRO A 70 -7.26 -1.31 -9.85
CA PRO A 70 -8.29 -2.34 -10.05
C PRO A 70 -7.68 -3.62 -10.62
N PRO A 71 -8.32 -4.77 -10.40
CA PRO A 71 -7.85 -6.03 -10.99
C PRO A 71 -7.64 -5.90 -12.49
N GLY A 72 -6.50 -6.39 -12.98
CA GLY A 72 -6.12 -6.29 -14.38
C GLY A 72 -5.35 -5.04 -14.75
N ALA A 73 -5.19 -4.08 -13.83
CA ALA A 73 -4.42 -2.87 -14.12
C ALA A 73 -2.95 -3.21 -14.40
N SER A 74 -2.38 -2.53 -15.38
CA SER A 74 -0.96 -2.66 -15.71
C SER A 74 -0.17 -1.64 -14.89
N VAL A 75 0.85 -2.10 -14.20
CA VAL A 75 1.67 -1.26 -13.34
C VAL A 75 3.15 -1.53 -13.59
N ILE A 76 3.99 -0.63 -13.08
CA ILE A 76 5.43 -0.84 -13.00
C ILE A 76 5.77 -1.02 -11.53
N ALA A 77 6.44 -2.12 -11.20
CA ALA A 77 6.82 -2.44 -9.84
C ALA A 77 8.34 -2.40 -9.70
N LYS A 78 8.83 -1.54 -8.82
CA LYS A 78 10.24 -1.53 -8.43
C LYS A 78 10.37 -2.30 -7.14
N THR A 79 11.05 -3.44 -7.18
CA THR A 79 11.15 -4.31 -6.00
C THR A 79 12.32 -3.92 -5.13
N HIS A 80 12.11 -4.03 -3.83
CA HIS A 80 13.14 -3.88 -2.82
C HIS A 80 13.25 -5.17 -2.05
N ARG A 81 14.47 -5.54 -1.67
CA ARG A 81 14.68 -6.76 -0.91
C ARG A 81 14.20 -6.58 0.51
N ASP A 82 13.33 -7.49 0.97
CA ASP A 82 12.99 -7.59 2.38
C ASP A 82 14.13 -8.32 3.08
N LYS A 83 14.90 -7.59 3.86
CA LYS A 83 16.06 -8.14 4.57
C LYS A 83 15.69 -9.26 5.52
N LYS A 84 14.46 -9.28 6.01
CA LYS A 84 14.02 -10.31 6.95
C LYS A 84 13.46 -11.55 6.27
N GLY A 85 13.19 -11.48 4.97
CA GLY A 85 12.69 -12.61 4.19
C GLY A 85 11.42 -13.24 4.75
N LYS A 86 10.67 -12.51 5.56
CA LYS A 86 9.50 -13.05 6.26
C LYS A 86 8.32 -13.16 5.31
N PHE A 87 7.62 -14.26 5.40
CA PHE A 87 6.32 -14.50 4.76
C PHE A 87 6.35 -14.53 3.23
N GLY A 88 7.52 -14.62 2.60
CA GLY A 88 7.61 -14.70 1.13
C GLY A 88 7.01 -13.51 0.40
N ARG A 89 6.95 -12.33 1.05
CA ARG A 89 6.45 -11.11 0.41
C ARG A 89 7.59 -10.30 -0.16
N TYR A 90 7.31 -9.62 -1.25
CA TYR A 90 8.22 -8.64 -1.81
C TYR A 90 7.83 -7.25 -1.35
N LEU A 91 8.83 -6.38 -1.20
CA LEU A 91 8.60 -4.96 -0.97
C LEU A 91 8.65 -4.27 -2.33
N ALA A 92 7.67 -3.42 -2.63
CA ALA A 92 7.60 -2.81 -3.95
C ALA A 92 7.13 -1.36 -3.89
N GLN A 93 7.68 -0.56 -4.82
CA GLN A 93 7.12 0.73 -5.18
C GLN A 93 6.33 0.53 -6.46
N ILE A 94 5.10 1.02 -6.49
CA ILE A 94 4.16 0.76 -7.57
C ILE A 94 3.83 2.06 -8.28
N GLU A 95 3.98 2.05 -9.61
CA GLU A 95 3.60 3.16 -10.45
C GLU A 95 2.49 2.73 -11.40
N VAL A 96 1.45 3.53 -11.49
CA VAL A 96 0.34 3.35 -12.43
C VAL A 96 0.08 4.67 -13.14
N GLY A 97 0.14 4.65 -14.48
CA GLY A 97 -0.10 5.86 -15.26
C GLY A 97 0.76 7.06 -14.89
N GLY A 98 2.01 6.83 -14.51
CA GLY A 98 2.92 7.88 -14.09
C GLY A 98 2.78 8.32 -12.64
N ILE A 99 1.85 7.72 -11.89
CA ILE A 99 1.61 8.06 -10.48
C ILE A 99 2.24 6.98 -9.60
N GLU A 100 3.16 7.38 -8.70
CA GLU A 100 3.71 6.47 -7.71
C GLU A 100 2.76 6.39 -6.52
N ILE A 101 2.17 5.21 -6.32
CA ILE A 101 1.15 4.99 -5.29
C ILE A 101 1.74 5.18 -3.89
N ASN A 102 2.94 4.66 -3.64
CA ASN A 102 3.56 4.75 -2.31
C ASN A 102 3.68 6.19 -1.85
N GLN A 103 4.25 7.05 -2.69
CA GLN A 103 4.42 8.46 -2.34
C GLN A 103 3.08 9.19 -2.24
N THR A 104 2.15 8.87 -3.13
CA THR A 104 0.83 9.50 -3.12
C THR A 104 0.07 9.20 -1.83
N LEU A 105 0.19 7.99 -1.31
CA LEU A 105 -0.42 7.64 -0.02
C LEU A 105 0.12 8.51 1.11
N LEU A 106 1.42 8.77 1.11
CA LEU A 106 2.02 9.68 2.10
C LEU A 106 1.53 11.11 1.92
N ASP A 107 1.54 11.60 0.68
CA ASP A 107 1.15 12.98 0.36
C ASP A 107 -0.32 13.24 0.72
N ARG A 108 -1.17 12.24 0.54
CA ARG A 108 -2.60 12.35 0.87
C ARG A 108 -2.89 12.02 2.32
N ARG A 109 -1.88 11.74 3.12
CA ARG A 109 -2.02 11.38 4.54
C ARG A 109 -2.93 10.17 4.74
N LEU A 110 -2.77 9.19 3.87
CA LEU A 110 -3.43 7.88 3.97
C LEU A 110 -2.49 6.81 4.51
N ALA A 111 -1.22 7.13 4.63
CA ALA A 111 -0.19 6.25 5.15
C ALA A 111 0.84 7.06 5.93
N ILE A 112 1.70 6.35 6.64
CA ILE A 112 2.82 6.95 7.35
C ILE A 112 4.13 6.36 6.81
N PRO A 113 5.26 7.08 6.91
CA PRO A 113 6.56 6.50 6.53
C PRO A 113 6.91 5.34 7.46
N TYR A 114 7.40 4.26 6.88
CA TYR A 114 7.81 3.10 7.66
C TYR A 114 8.79 2.25 6.84
N PHE A 115 9.97 2.01 7.39
CA PHE A 115 11.03 1.24 6.75
C PHE A 115 11.45 0.01 7.57
N GLY A 116 10.53 -0.49 8.39
CA GLY A 116 10.83 -1.52 9.38
C GLY A 116 11.30 -0.87 10.68
N GLY A 117 11.67 -1.66 11.65
CA GLY A 117 12.12 -1.16 12.94
C GLY A 117 10.99 -1.03 13.95
N SER A 118 11.11 -0.04 14.84
CA SER A 118 10.18 0.12 15.95
C SER A 118 8.76 0.46 15.48
N LYS A 119 7.79 -0.14 16.15
CA LYS A 119 6.37 0.19 15.96
C LYS A 119 5.91 1.33 16.87
N ASP A 120 6.82 1.91 17.65
CA ASP A 120 6.49 3.00 18.56
C ASP A 120 6.01 4.22 17.77
N GLY A 121 4.94 4.81 18.24
CA GLY A 121 4.40 6.02 17.64
C GLY A 121 3.57 5.82 16.37
N LYS A 122 3.43 4.59 15.89
CA LYS A 122 2.64 4.32 14.67
C LYS A 122 1.16 4.68 14.86
N ILE A 123 0.60 4.30 15.99
CA ILE A 123 -0.82 4.54 16.26
C ILE A 123 -1.10 6.04 16.31
N GLU A 124 -0.24 6.80 16.99
CA GLU A 124 -0.40 8.26 17.10
C GLU A 124 -0.32 8.92 15.72
N LYS A 125 0.57 8.46 14.86
CA LYS A 125 0.70 8.99 13.51
C LYS A 125 -0.53 8.66 12.66
N HIS A 126 -1.07 7.46 12.78
CA HIS A 126 -2.31 7.09 12.09
C HIS A 126 -3.50 7.89 12.62
N LEU A 127 -3.57 8.13 13.91
CA LEU A 127 -4.61 8.96 14.50
C LEU A 127 -4.51 10.40 14.02
N ALA A 128 -3.30 10.94 13.84
CA ALA A 128 -3.12 12.27 13.27
C ALA A 128 -3.65 12.33 11.83
N ASN A 129 -3.44 11.29 11.05
CA ASN A 129 -4.00 11.19 9.70
C ASN A 129 -5.54 11.10 9.76
N TYR A 130 -6.08 10.33 10.70
CA TYR A 130 -7.53 10.26 10.90
C TYR A 130 -8.11 11.66 11.19
N GLU A 131 -7.50 12.41 12.11
CA GLU A 131 -7.95 13.75 12.47
C GLU A 131 -7.90 14.70 11.27
N HIS A 132 -6.84 14.61 10.45
CA HIS A 132 -6.73 15.38 9.23
C HIS A 132 -7.92 15.13 8.30
N HIS A 133 -8.23 13.86 8.07
CA HIS A 133 -9.34 13.49 7.18
C HIS A 133 -10.69 13.76 7.78
N LEU A 134 -10.84 13.69 9.08
CA LEU A 134 -12.06 14.05 9.77
C LEU A 134 -12.38 15.54 9.54
N LYS A 135 -11.40 16.41 9.73
CA LYS A 135 -11.54 17.85 9.49
C LYS A 135 -11.80 18.18 8.04
N LYS A 136 -11.20 17.42 7.14
CA LYS A 136 -11.38 17.59 5.70
C LYS A 136 -12.74 17.13 5.21
N GLY A 137 -13.45 16.31 5.99
CA GLY A 137 -14.74 15.75 5.60
C GLY A 137 -14.64 14.49 4.75
N SER A 138 -13.48 13.82 4.73
CA SER A 138 -13.28 12.63 3.93
C SER A 138 -14.21 11.47 4.31
N PHE A 139 -14.71 11.46 5.55
CA PHE A 139 -15.59 10.41 6.05
C PHE A 139 -17.07 10.77 5.98
N SER A 140 -17.41 12.01 5.64
CA SER A 140 -18.80 12.48 5.74
C SER A 140 -19.75 11.72 4.83
N LEU A 141 -19.31 11.38 3.64
CA LEU A 141 -20.14 10.66 2.68
C LEU A 141 -20.39 9.23 3.15
N THR A 142 -19.37 8.59 3.69
CA THR A 142 -19.47 7.23 4.21
C THR A 142 -20.42 7.16 5.40
N ALA A 143 -20.40 8.16 6.25
CA ALA A 143 -21.25 8.23 7.44
C ALA A 143 -22.73 8.36 7.11
N ARG A 144 -23.09 8.75 5.90
CA ARG A 144 -24.48 8.94 5.45
C ARG A 144 -25.08 7.68 4.83
N ILE A 145 -24.27 6.71 4.61
CA ILE A 145 -24.67 5.44 4.05
C ILE A 145 -24.83 4.41 5.17
#